data_1620a0d1ac582fb4cb29a7adc74f3e0e
#
_entry.id   1620a0d1ac582fb4cb29a7adc74f3e0e
#
_cell.length_a   1.000
_cell.length_b   1.000
_cell.length_c   1.000
_cell.angle_alpha   90.00
_cell.angle_beta   90.00
_cell.angle_gamma   90.00
#
_symmetry.space_group_name_H-M   'P 1'
#
loop_
_entity.id
_entity.type
_entity.pdbx_description
1 polymer ?
#
loop_
_entity_poly.entity_id
_entity_poly.type
_entity_poly.pdbx_seq_one_letter_code
_entity_poly.pdbx_strand_id
1 'polypeptide(L)'
;MSNKEIKSVNYGLEKIFAGAKDFLPLLGTDYVEFYVGNAKQAAYFYKTAFGFQSHAYRGLETGSKDTVSYVLTQDKIKLVFTTPLNSKSPINNHIVKHGDGVKVIALWVEDARKAFEETTSRGAKPYMEPTVESDAHGEVVRSGIYTYGETVHLFVERKHYSGVFLPGFQKWESAYNPPAAGLKYIDHMVGNVGWNQMDVWVKWYEEVMGFENFLSFDDKQIHTEYSALMSKVMSNGNGRIKFPINEPAKAAKRSQIEEYLDFYEG
;
A
#
# COMPACT_ATOMS: atom_id res chain seq x y z
N MET A 1 -18.66 -22.95 -32.32
CA MET A 1 -18.12 -22.88 -30.97
C MET A 1 -18.65 -21.60 -30.33
N SER A 2 -19.45 -21.74 -29.29
CA SER A 2 -20.34 -20.71 -28.74
C SER A 2 -19.52 -19.67 -27.94
N ASN A 3 -19.66 -18.39 -28.30
CA ASN A 3 -19.26 -17.25 -27.49
C ASN A 3 -20.08 -17.24 -26.19
N LYS A 4 -19.50 -17.69 -25.08
CA LYS A 4 -20.05 -17.39 -23.76
C LYS A 4 -19.69 -15.93 -23.43
N GLU A 5 -20.68 -15.07 -23.50
CA GLU A 5 -20.63 -13.72 -22.93
C GLU A 5 -20.18 -13.81 -21.47
N ILE A 6 -19.03 -13.21 -21.18
CA ILE A 6 -18.62 -12.90 -19.81
C ILE A 6 -19.55 -11.77 -19.35
N LYS A 7 -20.62 -12.13 -18.65
CA LYS A 7 -21.45 -11.15 -17.94
C LYS A 7 -20.55 -10.47 -16.93
N SER A 8 -20.26 -9.19 -17.14
CA SER A 8 -19.70 -8.31 -16.13
C SER A 8 -20.63 -8.35 -14.91
N VAL A 9 -20.16 -8.93 -13.83
CA VAL A 9 -20.87 -8.93 -12.55
C VAL A 9 -20.78 -7.50 -12.02
N ASN A 10 -21.77 -6.67 -12.39
CA ASN A 10 -22.04 -5.43 -11.68
C ASN A 10 -22.60 -5.81 -10.31
N TYR A 11 -21.71 -6.10 -9.36
CA TYR A 11 -22.09 -6.12 -7.97
C TYR A 11 -22.57 -4.72 -7.63
N GLY A 12 -23.83 -4.62 -7.16
CA GLY A 12 -24.50 -3.38 -6.85
C GLY A 12 -23.81 -2.57 -5.76
N LEU A 13 -22.72 -1.92 -6.14
CA LEU A 13 -21.94 -1.00 -5.30
C LEU A 13 -22.81 0.15 -4.74
N GLU A 14 -23.92 0.49 -5.41
CA GLU A 14 -24.81 1.55 -4.98
C GLU A 14 -25.65 1.24 -3.72
N LYS A 15 -25.78 -0.03 -3.32
CA LYS A 15 -26.60 -0.43 -2.17
C LYS A 15 -25.83 -0.58 -0.85
N ILE A 16 -24.51 -0.72 -0.89
CA ILE A 16 -23.69 -1.01 0.30
C ILE A 16 -23.40 0.28 1.09
N PHE A 17 -23.36 1.43 0.43
CA PHE A 17 -22.91 2.69 1.02
C PHE A 17 -24.02 3.70 1.30
N ALA A 18 -25.28 3.31 1.24
CA ALA A 18 -26.42 4.19 1.49
C ALA A 18 -26.68 4.35 3.00
N GLY A 19 -25.93 5.26 3.67
CA GLY A 19 -26.34 5.71 4.99
C GLY A 19 -25.27 6.05 6.04
N ALA A 20 -24.07 5.53 5.97
CA ALA A 20 -23.00 5.92 6.87
C ALA A 20 -22.23 7.13 6.31
N LYS A 21 -22.06 8.17 7.12
CA LYS A 21 -21.22 9.31 6.75
C LYS A 21 -19.78 8.82 6.73
N ASP A 22 -19.17 8.77 5.55
CA ASP A 22 -17.74 8.47 5.38
C ASP A 22 -16.92 9.52 6.14
N PHE A 23 -16.37 9.16 7.29
CA PHE A 23 -15.58 10.06 8.11
C PHE A 23 -14.13 10.16 7.64
N LEU A 24 -13.68 9.21 6.80
CA LEU A 24 -12.34 9.14 6.23
C LEU A 24 -12.42 9.00 4.70
N PRO A 25 -12.81 10.04 3.96
CA PRO A 25 -12.93 9.98 2.51
C PRO A 25 -11.56 9.82 1.87
N LEU A 26 -11.30 8.63 1.33
CA LEU A 26 -10.07 8.27 0.63
C LEU A 26 -10.28 8.40 -0.88
N LEU A 27 -9.44 9.19 -1.54
CA LEU A 27 -9.54 9.45 -2.99
C LEU A 27 -8.92 8.32 -3.84
N GLY A 28 -8.04 7.54 -3.24
CA GLY A 28 -7.37 6.41 -3.88
C GLY A 28 -6.01 6.10 -3.24
N THR A 29 -5.30 5.14 -3.82
CA THR A 29 -3.90 4.88 -3.49
C THR A 29 -3.02 5.95 -4.13
N ASP A 30 -2.23 6.67 -3.34
CA ASP A 30 -1.27 7.66 -3.85
C ASP A 30 -0.01 6.96 -4.38
N TYR A 31 0.65 6.16 -3.54
CA TYR A 31 1.78 5.32 -3.90
C TYR A 31 1.95 4.15 -2.92
N VAL A 32 2.75 3.17 -3.32
CA VAL A 32 3.24 2.11 -2.44
C VAL A 32 4.76 2.21 -2.36
N GLU A 33 5.32 2.25 -1.14
CA GLU A 33 6.76 2.33 -0.92
C GLU A 33 7.29 1.04 -0.33
N PHE A 34 8.33 0.54 -0.98
CA PHE A 34 9.09 -0.62 -0.57
C PHE A 34 10.40 -0.17 0.09
N TYR A 35 10.70 -0.70 1.26
CA TYR A 35 12.04 -0.65 1.80
C TYR A 35 12.81 -1.84 1.25
N VAL A 36 13.96 -1.57 0.63
CA VAL A 36 14.75 -2.57 -0.10
C VAL A 36 16.26 -2.38 0.15
N GLY A 37 16.99 -3.48 0.12
CA GLY A 37 18.44 -3.44 0.28
C GLY A 37 19.15 -2.71 -0.88
N ASN A 38 18.59 -2.73 -2.08
CA ASN A 38 19.12 -1.99 -3.24
C ASN A 38 18.00 -1.43 -4.13
N ALA A 39 17.64 -0.17 -3.88
CA ALA A 39 16.56 0.50 -4.61
C ALA A 39 16.80 0.60 -6.14
N LYS A 40 18.05 0.74 -6.57
CA LYS A 40 18.39 0.81 -8.01
C LYS A 40 18.14 -0.52 -8.71
N GLN A 41 18.52 -1.64 -8.09
CA GLN A 41 18.26 -2.98 -8.62
C GLN A 41 16.76 -3.30 -8.62
N ALA A 42 16.05 -3.00 -7.53
CA ALA A 42 14.61 -3.19 -7.44
C ALA A 42 13.89 -2.38 -8.55
N ALA A 43 14.20 -1.09 -8.69
CA ALA A 43 13.65 -0.25 -9.74
C ALA A 43 13.93 -0.81 -11.15
N TYR A 44 15.14 -1.29 -11.41
CA TYR A 44 15.49 -1.92 -12.69
C TYR A 44 14.65 -3.18 -12.95
N PHE A 45 14.47 -4.03 -11.95
CA PHE A 45 13.64 -5.24 -12.06
C PHE A 45 12.19 -4.91 -12.45
N TYR A 46 11.54 -4.00 -11.71
CA TYR A 46 10.15 -3.62 -11.99
C TYR A 46 9.99 -2.91 -13.34
N LYS A 47 10.97 -2.13 -13.76
CA LYS A 47 11.00 -1.56 -15.12
C LYS A 47 11.04 -2.67 -16.17
N THR A 48 12.00 -3.59 -16.06
CA THR A 48 12.25 -4.62 -17.07
C THR A 48 11.16 -5.69 -17.10
N ALA A 49 10.73 -6.17 -15.92
CA ALA A 49 9.77 -7.28 -15.82
C ALA A 49 8.32 -6.83 -16.06
N PHE A 50 7.95 -5.61 -15.65
CA PHE A 50 6.56 -5.14 -15.67
C PHE A 50 6.33 -3.90 -16.51
N GLY A 51 7.33 -3.36 -17.18
CA GLY A 51 7.19 -2.22 -18.08
C GLY A 51 6.93 -0.88 -17.38
N PHE A 52 7.34 -0.74 -16.10
CA PHE A 52 7.25 0.55 -15.42
C PHE A 52 8.20 1.58 -16.02
N GLN A 53 7.82 2.85 -15.94
CA GLN A 53 8.59 3.99 -16.42
C GLN A 53 9.26 4.72 -15.25
N SER A 54 10.45 5.25 -15.49
CA SER A 54 11.12 6.15 -14.56
C SER A 54 10.32 7.43 -14.37
N HIS A 55 10.09 7.85 -13.13
CA HIS A 55 9.30 9.04 -12.84
C HIS A 55 10.06 10.09 -12.04
N ALA A 56 10.50 9.73 -10.83
CA ALA A 56 11.22 10.64 -9.96
C ALA A 56 12.34 9.93 -9.19
N TYR A 57 13.29 10.72 -8.72
CA TYR A 57 14.46 10.28 -7.98
C TYR A 57 14.78 11.25 -6.85
N ARG A 58 15.22 10.69 -5.73
CA ARG A 58 15.78 11.42 -4.61
C ARG A 58 17.00 10.67 -4.10
N GLY A 59 18.14 11.34 -3.94
CA GLY A 59 19.39 10.74 -3.48
C GLY A 59 20.45 11.79 -3.22
N LEU A 60 21.71 11.39 -3.24
CA LEU A 60 22.84 12.30 -2.96
C LEU A 60 22.86 13.51 -3.90
N GLU A 61 22.56 13.30 -5.17
CA GLU A 61 22.54 14.33 -6.21
C GLU A 61 21.42 15.36 -5.99
N THR A 62 20.38 15.02 -5.26
CA THR A 62 19.28 15.90 -4.89
C THR A 62 19.36 16.41 -3.45
N GLY A 63 20.48 16.14 -2.75
CA GLY A 63 20.74 16.58 -1.39
C GLY A 63 20.27 15.63 -0.28
N SER A 64 19.68 14.47 -0.61
CA SER A 64 19.33 13.45 0.40
C SER A 64 20.60 12.68 0.81
N LYS A 65 20.95 12.72 2.10
CA LYS A 65 22.12 12.04 2.64
C LYS A 65 21.81 10.71 3.34
N ASP A 66 20.55 10.47 3.63
CA ASP A 66 20.13 9.33 4.46
C ASP A 66 19.52 8.19 3.64
N THR A 67 18.92 8.51 2.50
CA THR A 67 18.21 7.55 1.65
C THR A 67 18.38 7.85 0.17
N VAL A 68 18.27 6.80 -0.63
CA VAL A 68 18.02 6.89 -2.08
C VAL A 68 16.67 6.30 -2.39
N SER A 69 15.85 7.01 -3.15
CA SER A 69 14.51 6.57 -3.56
C SER A 69 14.32 6.73 -5.06
N TYR A 70 13.82 5.67 -5.69
CA TYR A 70 13.42 5.65 -7.10
C TYR A 70 11.91 5.51 -7.19
N VAL A 71 11.26 6.39 -7.93
CA VAL A 71 9.82 6.34 -8.19
C VAL A 71 9.57 5.86 -9.60
N LEU A 72 8.78 4.83 -9.72
CA LEU A 72 8.32 4.26 -10.97
C LEU A 72 6.83 4.47 -11.14
N THR A 73 6.39 4.65 -12.39
CA THR A 73 4.95 4.78 -12.71
C THR A 73 4.55 3.88 -13.86
N GLN A 74 3.32 3.42 -13.82
CA GLN A 74 2.59 2.91 -14.98
C GLN A 74 1.11 3.26 -14.81
N ASP A 75 0.57 4.11 -15.69
CA ASP A 75 -0.78 4.69 -15.59
C ASP A 75 -1.01 5.33 -14.19
N LYS A 76 -1.92 4.81 -13.37
CA LYS A 76 -2.23 5.32 -12.02
C LYS A 76 -1.36 4.71 -10.92
N ILE A 77 -0.48 3.77 -11.26
CA ILE A 77 0.35 3.09 -10.28
C ILE A 77 1.62 3.90 -10.04
N LYS A 78 1.96 4.16 -8.79
CA LYS A 78 3.26 4.69 -8.37
C LYS A 78 3.89 3.75 -7.35
N LEU A 79 5.07 3.23 -7.66
CA LEU A 79 5.90 2.43 -6.76
C LEU A 79 7.15 3.21 -6.39
N VAL A 80 7.48 3.22 -5.12
CA VAL A 80 8.68 3.86 -4.58
C VAL A 80 9.58 2.78 -4.00
N PHE A 81 10.84 2.79 -4.39
CA PHE A 81 11.85 1.88 -3.84
C PHE A 81 12.89 2.71 -3.10
N THR A 82 12.98 2.50 -1.80
CA THR A 82 13.85 3.27 -0.92
C THR A 82 14.89 2.37 -0.26
N THR A 83 16.17 2.75 -0.36
CA THR A 83 17.28 2.13 0.35
C THR A 83 17.97 3.14 1.26
N PRO A 84 18.42 2.75 2.46
CA PRO A 84 19.19 3.62 3.34
C PRO A 84 20.63 3.76 2.84
N LEU A 85 21.22 4.96 3.03
CA LEU A 85 22.63 5.24 2.76
C LEU A 85 23.49 5.16 4.03
N ASN A 86 22.87 5.03 5.19
CA ASN A 86 23.53 5.00 6.48
C ASN A 86 23.24 3.69 7.20
N SER A 87 24.27 2.97 7.63
CA SER A 87 24.15 1.69 8.35
C SER A 87 23.37 1.79 9.67
N LYS A 88 23.26 2.98 10.25
CA LYS A 88 22.49 3.24 11.48
C LYS A 88 21.04 3.64 11.21
N SER A 89 20.62 3.71 9.95
CA SER A 89 19.23 4.05 9.60
C SER A 89 18.25 2.99 10.16
N PRO A 90 17.11 3.40 10.72
CA PRO A 90 16.07 2.45 11.14
C PRO A 90 15.53 1.62 9.98
N ILE A 91 15.68 2.08 8.74
CA ILE A 91 15.31 1.31 7.53
C ILE A 91 16.14 0.03 7.43
N ASN A 92 17.42 0.03 7.81
CA ASN A 92 18.23 -1.19 7.83
C ASN A 92 17.65 -2.23 8.81
N ASN A 93 17.25 -1.80 10.01
CA ASN A 93 16.65 -2.70 10.99
C ASN A 93 15.34 -3.30 10.46
N HIS A 94 14.54 -2.50 9.75
CA HIS A 94 13.32 -2.98 9.12
C HIS A 94 13.63 -4.02 8.02
N ILE A 95 14.60 -3.75 7.15
CA ILE A 95 15.00 -4.69 6.07
C ILE A 95 15.59 -5.99 6.65
N VAL A 96 16.40 -5.90 7.71
CA VAL A 96 16.93 -7.10 8.38
C VAL A 96 15.82 -7.96 8.97
N LYS A 97 14.81 -7.33 9.54
CA LYS A 97 13.67 -8.02 10.16
C LYS A 97 12.69 -8.59 9.14
N HIS A 98 12.30 -7.78 8.14
CA HIS A 98 11.21 -8.07 7.23
C HIS A 98 11.65 -8.42 5.80
N GLY A 99 12.95 -8.33 5.49
CA GLY A 99 13.41 -8.43 4.09
C GLY A 99 13.01 -7.21 3.25
N ASP A 100 13.20 -7.32 1.93
CA ASP A 100 12.71 -6.35 0.96
C ASP A 100 11.19 -6.47 0.86
N GLY A 101 10.45 -5.41 1.20
CA GLY A 101 8.99 -5.48 1.24
C GLY A 101 8.30 -4.13 1.34
N VAL A 102 6.97 -4.16 1.34
CA VAL A 102 6.14 -2.96 1.47
C VAL A 102 6.23 -2.42 2.90
N LYS A 103 6.66 -1.19 3.02
CA LYS A 103 6.64 -0.42 4.27
C LYS A 103 5.45 0.52 4.33
N VAL A 104 5.15 1.20 3.22
CA VAL A 104 4.16 2.27 3.19
C VAL A 104 3.10 1.99 2.14
N ILE A 105 1.86 2.07 2.57
CA ILE A 105 0.69 2.20 1.69
C ILE A 105 0.17 3.62 1.86
N ALA A 106 0.50 4.49 0.90
CA ALA A 106 0.10 5.89 0.94
C ALA A 106 -1.28 6.08 0.30
N LEU A 107 -2.16 6.73 1.04
CA LEU A 107 -3.55 6.98 0.68
C LEU A 107 -3.75 8.46 0.40
N TRP A 108 -4.33 8.78 -0.74
CA TRP A 108 -4.60 10.14 -1.13
C TRP A 108 -5.85 10.66 -0.41
N VAL A 109 -5.72 11.82 0.25
CA VAL A 109 -6.78 12.50 1.01
C VAL A 109 -6.86 13.99 0.68
N GLU A 110 -8.01 14.59 0.95
CA GLU A 110 -8.20 16.06 0.85
C GLU A 110 -7.56 16.81 2.02
N ASP A 111 -7.50 16.18 3.21
CA ASP A 111 -6.98 16.77 4.45
C ASP A 111 -6.26 15.71 5.28
N ALA A 112 -4.93 15.77 5.28
CA ALA A 112 -4.09 14.79 5.99
C ALA A 112 -4.12 14.99 7.52
N ARG A 113 -4.37 16.21 8.00
CA ARG A 113 -4.48 16.49 9.45
C ARG A 113 -5.76 15.89 10.01
N LYS A 114 -6.88 16.13 9.32
CA LYS A 114 -8.17 15.56 9.70
C LYS A 114 -8.16 14.02 9.63
N ALA A 115 -7.56 13.43 8.58
CA ALA A 115 -7.44 11.98 8.46
C ALA A 115 -6.66 11.39 9.66
N PHE A 116 -5.59 12.04 10.08
CA PHE A 116 -4.81 11.63 11.26
C PHE A 116 -5.61 11.75 12.56
N GLU A 117 -6.27 12.89 12.79
CA GLU A 117 -7.08 13.15 13.99
C GLU A 117 -8.23 12.13 14.10
N GLU A 118 -8.96 11.90 13.02
CA GLU A 118 -10.07 10.93 13.00
C GLU A 118 -9.58 9.50 13.30
N THR A 119 -8.50 9.06 12.67
CA THR A 119 -8.01 7.68 12.85
C THR A 119 -7.39 7.48 14.24
N THR A 120 -6.62 8.45 14.74
CA THR A 120 -5.98 8.35 16.08
C THR A 120 -7.00 8.46 17.20
N SER A 121 -8.02 9.31 17.09
CA SER A 121 -9.11 9.40 18.06
C SER A 121 -9.92 8.09 18.16
N ARG A 122 -9.90 7.26 17.10
CA ARG A 122 -10.53 5.94 17.03
C ARG A 122 -9.58 4.79 17.41
N GLY A 123 -8.37 5.09 17.89
CA GLY A 123 -7.44 4.12 18.44
C GLY A 123 -6.31 3.69 17.50
N ALA A 124 -6.11 4.34 16.35
CA ALA A 124 -4.92 4.11 15.55
C ALA A 124 -3.65 4.54 16.31
N LYS A 125 -2.60 3.72 16.24
CA LYS A 125 -1.30 4.09 16.76
C LYS A 125 -0.62 5.08 15.81
N PRO A 126 -0.23 6.29 16.28
CA PRO A 126 0.47 7.27 15.46
C PRO A 126 1.81 6.72 14.95
N TYR A 127 2.09 6.94 13.66
CA TYR A 127 3.39 6.72 13.05
C TYR A 127 4.10 8.04 12.78
N MET A 128 3.41 8.99 12.18
CA MET A 128 3.96 10.29 11.81
C MET A 128 2.88 11.37 12.02
N GLU A 129 3.17 12.33 12.87
CA GLU A 129 2.34 13.52 13.06
C GLU A 129 2.21 14.31 11.76
N PRO A 130 1.10 15.07 11.58
CA PRO A 130 0.90 15.89 10.39
C PRO A 130 2.08 16.83 10.15
N THR A 131 2.81 16.61 9.07
CA THR A 131 4.04 17.31 8.70
C THR A 131 3.86 17.98 7.34
N VAL A 132 4.25 19.24 7.22
CA VAL A 132 4.30 19.99 5.96
C VAL A 132 5.69 19.88 5.37
N GLU A 133 5.76 19.41 4.15
CA GLU A 133 6.98 19.39 3.34
C GLU A 133 6.77 20.34 2.15
N SER A 134 7.74 21.18 1.83
CA SER A 134 7.63 22.18 0.75
C SER A 134 8.91 22.31 -0.06
N ASP A 135 8.74 22.73 -1.30
CA ASP A 135 9.80 23.20 -2.19
C ASP A 135 9.28 24.30 -3.12
N ALA A 136 10.02 24.60 -4.20
CA ALA A 136 9.62 25.63 -5.18
C ALA A 136 8.30 25.32 -5.91
N HIS A 137 7.77 24.10 -5.80
CA HIS A 137 6.54 23.66 -6.46
C HIS A 137 5.31 23.64 -5.54
N GLY A 138 5.46 24.10 -4.30
CA GLY A 138 4.38 24.16 -3.33
C GLY A 138 4.61 23.27 -2.10
N GLU A 139 3.52 22.81 -1.49
CA GLU A 139 3.56 22.03 -0.26
C GLU A 139 2.73 20.74 -0.36
N VAL A 140 3.18 19.70 0.35
CA VAL A 140 2.48 18.45 0.61
C VAL A 140 2.35 18.30 2.12
N VAL A 141 1.15 17.94 2.59
CA VAL A 141 0.96 17.57 3.98
C VAL A 141 0.87 16.05 4.06
N ARG A 142 1.67 15.44 4.94
CA ARG A 142 1.64 14.00 5.20
C ARG A 142 1.46 13.73 6.69
N SER A 143 0.75 12.67 6.99
CA SER A 143 0.62 12.10 8.32
C SER A 143 0.53 10.58 8.20
N GLY A 144 0.58 9.84 9.31
CA GLY A 144 0.55 8.39 9.19
C GLY A 144 0.25 7.64 10.47
N ILE A 145 -0.27 6.44 10.31
CA ILE A 145 -0.62 5.50 11.36
C ILE A 145 -0.02 4.12 11.09
N TYR A 146 0.25 3.37 12.15
CA TYR A 146 0.61 1.97 12.02
C TYR A 146 -0.59 1.10 11.68
N THR A 147 -0.34 0.04 10.93
CA THR A 147 -1.23 -1.11 10.75
C THR A 147 -0.50 -2.39 11.16
N TYR A 148 -0.89 -3.56 10.66
CA TYR A 148 -0.23 -4.84 10.98
C TYR A 148 1.22 -4.89 10.48
N GLY A 149 2.03 -5.74 11.11
CA GLY A 149 3.38 -6.10 10.64
C GLY A 149 4.34 -4.93 10.49
N GLU A 150 4.22 -3.87 11.27
CA GLU A 150 5.00 -2.64 11.14
C GLU A 150 4.79 -1.87 9.82
N THR A 151 3.88 -2.31 8.95
CA THR A 151 3.42 -1.54 7.78
C THR A 151 2.67 -0.29 8.25
N VAL A 152 2.69 0.75 7.45
CA VAL A 152 2.03 2.02 7.78
C VAL A 152 1.11 2.49 6.66
N HIS A 153 0.02 3.15 7.04
CA HIS A 153 -0.77 3.97 6.14
C HIS A 153 -0.33 5.42 6.28
N LEU A 154 0.10 6.04 5.18
CA LEU A 154 0.30 7.48 5.12
C LEU A 154 -0.90 8.13 4.46
N PHE A 155 -1.37 9.24 5.03
CA PHE A 155 -2.35 10.14 4.42
C PHE A 155 -1.60 11.25 3.72
N VAL A 156 -1.88 11.46 2.43
CA VAL A 156 -1.13 12.39 1.58
C VAL A 156 -2.09 13.41 0.97
N GLU A 157 -1.91 14.66 1.36
CA GLU A 157 -2.62 15.82 0.83
C GLU A 157 -1.72 16.56 -0.14
N ARG A 158 -2.14 16.69 -1.41
CA ARG A 158 -1.33 17.23 -2.52
C ARG A 158 -1.96 18.44 -3.21
N LYS A 159 -3.06 18.97 -2.70
CA LYS A 159 -3.83 20.01 -3.40
C LYS A 159 -3.04 21.28 -3.72
N HIS A 160 -1.96 21.53 -2.99
CA HIS A 160 -1.09 22.72 -3.15
C HIS A 160 0.29 22.38 -3.68
N TYR A 161 0.44 21.25 -4.38
CA TYR A 161 1.72 20.79 -4.89
C TYR A 161 1.66 20.43 -6.38
N SER A 162 2.54 21.07 -7.18
CA SER A 162 2.65 20.88 -8.63
C SER A 162 3.96 20.20 -9.06
N GLY A 163 4.80 19.78 -8.10
CA GLY A 163 6.06 19.11 -8.38
C GLY A 163 5.87 17.66 -8.88
N VAL A 164 6.99 17.04 -9.29
CA VAL A 164 6.97 15.74 -9.97
C VAL A 164 6.41 14.62 -9.12
N PHE A 165 6.71 14.60 -7.80
CA PHE A 165 6.24 13.55 -6.89
C PHE A 165 6.03 14.06 -5.46
N LEU A 166 7.08 14.31 -4.71
CA LEU A 166 7.11 14.89 -3.36
C LEU A 166 8.22 15.94 -3.29
N PRO A 167 8.20 16.88 -2.35
CA PRO A 167 9.29 17.80 -2.13
C PRO A 167 10.64 17.09 -1.99
N GLY A 168 11.66 17.66 -2.67
CA GLY A 168 13.00 17.09 -2.69
C GLY A 168 13.22 15.98 -3.72
N PHE A 169 12.19 15.54 -4.44
CA PHE A 169 12.33 14.65 -5.59
C PHE A 169 12.51 15.45 -6.88
N GLN A 170 13.35 14.94 -7.77
CA GLN A 170 13.56 15.48 -9.11
C GLN A 170 13.06 14.49 -10.15
N LYS A 171 12.72 14.99 -11.34
CA LYS A 171 12.37 14.13 -12.47
C LYS A 171 13.53 13.19 -12.77
N TRP A 172 13.23 11.91 -12.89
CA TRP A 172 14.21 10.91 -13.24
C TRP A 172 14.13 10.57 -14.72
N GLU A 173 15.10 11.08 -15.48
CA GLU A 173 15.27 10.74 -16.88
C GLU A 173 16.17 9.50 -17.01
N SER A 174 15.67 8.47 -17.67
CA SER A 174 16.38 7.24 -17.91
C SER A 174 16.50 7.00 -19.42
N ALA A 175 17.69 6.63 -19.88
CA ALA A 175 17.92 6.22 -21.26
C ALA A 175 17.17 4.91 -21.61
N TYR A 176 16.83 4.10 -20.61
CA TYR A 176 16.10 2.86 -20.77
C TYR A 176 14.65 3.00 -20.27
N ASN A 177 13.71 2.97 -21.20
CA ASN A 177 12.26 2.98 -20.92
C ASN A 177 11.63 1.85 -21.72
N PRO A 178 11.33 0.70 -21.07
CA PRO A 178 10.71 -0.45 -21.72
C PRO A 178 9.27 -0.13 -22.12
N PRO A 179 8.66 -0.89 -23.06
CA PRO A 179 7.24 -0.75 -23.33
C PRO A 179 6.41 -1.08 -22.11
N ALA A 180 5.32 -0.34 -21.90
CA ALA A 180 4.41 -0.58 -20.79
C ALA A 180 3.69 -1.94 -20.95
N ALA A 181 3.58 -2.71 -19.88
CA ALA A 181 2.84 -3.98 -19.87
C ALA A 181 1.31 -3.81 -19.85
N GLY A 182 0.81 -2.56 -19.70
CA GLY A 182 -0.62 -2.26 -19.72
C GLY A 182 -1.28 -2.30 -18.33
N LEU A 183 -0.51 -2.30 -17.24
CA LEU A 183 -1.03 -2.18 -15.87
C LEU A 183 -1.69 -0.80 -15.70
N LYS A 184 -2.87 -0.75 -15.04
CA LYS A 184 -3.69 0.46 -14.97
C LYS A 184 -3.75 1.07 -13.57
N TYR A 185 -4.00 0.27 -12.56
CA TYR A 185 -4.14 0.70 -11.17
C TYR A 185 -3.91 -0.48 -10.22
N ILE A 186 -3.69 -0.18 -8.95
CA ILE A 186 -3.64 -1.18 -7.89
C ILE A 186 -5.09 -1.48 -7.48
N ASP A 187 -5.58 -2.67 -7.79
CA ASP A 187 -6.96 -3.07 -7.47
C ASP A 187 -7.12 -3.33 -5.97
N HIS A 188 -6.18 -4.07 -5.38
CA HIS A 188 -6.16 -4.37 -3.95
C HIS A 188 -4.75 -4.64 -3.44
N MET A 189 -4.57 -4.57 -2.12
CA MET A 189 -3.33 -4.90 -1.42
C MET A 189 -3.66 -5.85 -0.27
N VAL A 190 -3.00 -7.01 -0.24
CA VAL A 190 -3.29 -8.07 0.72
C VAL A 190 -2.42 -7.93 1.96
N GLY A 191 -3.04 -8.06 3.14
CA GLY A 191 -2.36 -8.21 4.40
C GLY A 191 -2.46 -9.65 4.91
N ASN A 192 -1.33 -10.24 5.30
CA ASN A 192 -1.28 -11.53 5.95
C ASN A 192 -1.09 -11.32 7.45
N VAL A 193 -1.94 -11.94 8.25
CA VAL A 193 -1.92 -11.82 9.71
C VAL A 193 -1.84 -13.21 10.36
N GLY A 194 -1.39 -13.25 11.61
CA GLY A 194 -1.26 -14.51 12.37
C GLY A 194 -2.59 -15.19 12.67
N TRP A 195 -2.51 -16.38 13.25
CA TRP A 195 -3.67 -17.15 13.69
C TRP A 195 -4.60 -16.34 14.59
N ASN A 196 -5.90 -16.36 14.29
CA ASN A 196 -6.96 -15.64 15.00
C ASN A 196 -6.79 -14.11 15.01
N GLN A 197 -6.04 -13.55 14.07
CA GLN A 197 -5.83 -12.11 13.95
C GLN A 197 -6.69 -11.46 12.86
N MET A 198 -7.26 -12.22 11.93
CA MET A 198 -8.07 -11.67 10.84
C MET A 198 -9.23 -10.82 11.36
N ASP A 199 -10.03 -11.34 12.29
CA ASP A 199 -11.19 -10.61 12.83
C ASP A 199 -10.78 -9.40 13.67
N VAL A 200 -9.61 -9.45 14.32
CA VAL A 200 -9.04 -8.30 15.04
C VAL A 200 -8.76 -7.16 14.09
N TRP A 201 -8.11 -7.44 12.96
CA TRP A 201 -7.76 -6.43 11.97
C TRP A 201 -8.96 -6.00 11.12
N VAL A 202 -9.89 -6.90 10.81
CA VAL A 202 -11.18 -6.53 10.19
C VAL A 202 -11.90 -5.49 11.04
N LYS A 203 -12.07 -5.76 12.34
CA LYS A 203 -12.69 -4.82 13.29
C LYS A 203 -11.91 -3.50 13.37
N TRP A 204 -10.58 -3.55 13.36
CA TRP A 204 -9.75 -2.36 13.34
C TRP A 204 -10.01 -1.50 12.09
N TYR A 205 -10.08 -2.11 10.89
CA TYR A 205 -10.39 -1.37 9.67
C TYR A 205 -11.80 -0.78 9.68
N GLU A 206 -12.77 -1.49 10.27
CA GLU A 206 -14.14 -0.99 10.45
C GLU A 206 -14.18 0.22 11.38
N GLU A 207 -13.62 0.10 12.56
CA GLU A 207 -13.72 1.12 13.61
C GLU A 207 -12.81 2.33 13.38
N VAL A 208 -11.59 2.09 12.89
CA VAL A 208 -10.54 3.12 12.72
C VAL A 208 -10.60 3.78 11.35
N MET A 209 -10.80 2.98 10.30
CA MET A 209 -10.72 3.46 8.92
C MET A 209 -12.10 3.62 8.26
N GLY A 210 -13.17 3.18 8.92
CA GLY A 210 -14.53 3.25 8.36
C GLY A 210 -14.73 2.34 7.15
N PHE A 211 -13.94 1.27 7.03
CA PHE A 211 -14.09 0.29 5.97
C PHE A 211 -15.23 -0.67 6.29
N GLU A 212 -15.77 -1.28 5.25
CA GLU A 212 -16.82 -2.30 5.35
C GLU A 212 -16.30 -3.64 4.84
N ASN A 213 -16.79 -4.73 5.42
CA ASN A 213 -16.51 -6.07 4.91
C ASN A 213 -17.26 -6.28 3.58
N PHE A 214 -16.51 -6.22 2.49
CA PHE A 214 -17.05 -6.34 1.13
C PHE A 214 -17.30 -7.80 0.74
N LEU A 215 -16.41 -8.72 1.15
CA LEU A 215 -16.45 -10.13 0.77
C LEU A 215 -15.72 -10.97 1.82
N SER A 216 -16.22 -12.17 2.07
CA SER A 216 -15.57 -13.12 2.97
C SER A 216 -15.43 -14.48 2.30
N PHE A 217 -14.28 -15.12 2.51
CA PHE A 217 -13.99 -16.47 2.04
C PHE A 217 -13.59 -17.34 3.23
N ASP A 218 -14.21 -18.50 3.36
CA ASP A 218 -13.84 -19.51 4.35
C ASP A 218 -12.79 -20.49 3.80
N ASP A 219 -12.28 -21.36 4.66
CA ASP A 219 -11.29 -22.37 4.36
C ASP A 219 -11.75 -23.44 3.33
N LYS A 220 -13.06 -23.53 3.08
CA LYS A 220 -13.63 -24.43 2.05
C LYS A 220 -13.67 -23.77 0.67
N GLN A 221 -13.67 -22.45 0.62
CA GLN A 221 -13.74 -21.67 -0.62
C GLN A 221 -12.36 -21.38 -1.19
N ILE A 222 -11.35 -21.18 -0.32
CA ILE A 222 -9.97 -20.97 -0.74
C ILE A 222 -9.11 -22.07 -0.13
N HIS A 223 -8.98 -23.17 -0.85
CA HIS A 223 -8.11 -24.29 -0.47
C HIS A 223 -7.50 -24.98 -1.69
N THR A 224 -6.36 -25.57 -1.47
CA THR A 224 -5.78 -26.60 -2.33
C THR A 224 -5.94 -27.96 -1.65
N GLU A 225 -5.55 -29.06 -2.30
CA GLU A 225 -5.54 -30.39 -1.69
C GLU A 225 -4.79 -30.43 -0.34
N TYR A 226 -3.82 -29.52 -0.14
CA TYR A 226 -2.89 -29.57 1.00
C TYR A 226 -2.88 -28.30 1.87
N SER A 227 -3.35 -27.16 1.40
CA SER A 227 -3.23 -25.87 2.07
C SER A 227 -4.54 -25.08 1.97
N ALA A 228 -4.88 -24.36 3.03
CA ALA A 228 -6.07 -23.49 3.11
C ALA A 228 -5.73 -22.16 3.77
N LEU A 229 -6.54 -21.16 3.49
CA LEU A 229 -6.53 -19.85 4.15
C LEU A 229 -7.96 -19.32 4.31
N MET A 230 -8.14 -18.39 5.24
CA MET A 230 -9.34 -17.59 5.35
C MET A 230 -9.03 -16.15 4.94
N SER A 231 -10.00 -15.49 4.31
CA SER A 231 -9.83 -14.11 3.84
C SER A 231 -11.10 -13.30 4.04
N LYS A 232 -10.95 -12.06 4.50
CA LYS A 232 -12.00 -11.04 4.52
C LYS A 232 -11.51 -9.80 3.80
N VAL A 233 -12.30 -9.32 2.85
CA VAL A 233 -11.94 -8.16 2.03
C VAL A 233 -12.59 -6.92 2.61
N MET A 234 -11.77 -6.01 3.13
CA MET A 234 -12.21 -4.72 3.61
C MET A 234 -12.17 -3.71 2.48
N SER A 235 -13.21 -2.88 2.34
CA SER A 235 -13.30 -1.85 1.30
C SER A 235 -13.72 -0.52 1.89
N ASN A 236 -13.13 0.58 1.40
CA ASN A 236 -13.57 1.92 1.75
C ASN A 236 -14.89 2.29 1.05
N GLY A 237 -15.54 3.37 1.53
CA GLY A 237 -16.88 3.78 1.11
C GLY A 237 -17.11 3.95 -0.39
N ASN A 238 -16.09 4.27 -1.18
CA ASN A 238 -16.20 4.41 -2.64
C ASN A 238 -15.68 3.18 -3.42
N GLY A 239 -15.26 2.11 -2.74
CA GLY A 239 -14.78 0.87 -3.35
C GLY A 239 -13.44 0.94 -4.09
N ARG A 240 -12.71 2.06 -3.99
CA ARG A 240 -11.43 2.26 -4.69
C ARG A 240 -10.25 1.60 -4.00
N ILE A 241 -10.36 1.38 -2.69
CA ILE A 241 -9.30 0.78 -1.87
C ILE A 241 -9.87 -0.47 -1.23
N LYS A 242 -9.19 -1.59 -1.44
CA LYS A 242 -9.56 -2.89 -0.91
C LYS A 242 -8.35 -3.53 -0.26
N PHE A 243 -8.55 -4.03 0.96
CA PHE A 243 -7.57 -4.78 1.72
C PHE A 243 -8.12 -6.16 2.08
N PRO A 244 -7.82 -7.22 1.31
CA PRO A 244 -7.99 -8.58 1.78
C PRO A 244 -7.08 -8.82 2.99
N ILE A 245 -7.65 -9.30 4.08
CA ILE A 245 -6.94 -9.70 5.30
C ILE A 245 -6.98 -11.23 5.35
N ASN A 246 -5.82 -11.84 5.24
CA ASN A 246 -5.68 -13.29 5.22
C ASN A 246 -5.10 -13.82 6.52
N GLU A 247 -5.64 -14.92 7.04
CA GLU A 247 -5.02 -15.68 8.10
C GLU A 247 -4.86 -17.16 7.70
N PRO A 248 -3.93 -17.91 8.34
CA PRO A 248 -3.79 -19.34 8.10
C PRO A 248 -5.07 -20.09 8.45
N ALA A 249 -5.37 -21.17 7.73
CA ALA A 249 -6.40 -22.14 8.09
C ALA A 249 -5.79 -23.53 8.30
N LYS A 250 -6.45 -24.38 9.09
CA LYS A 250 -6.00 -25.73 9.35
C LYS A 250 -6.08 -26.57 8.08
N ALA A 251 -4.96 -27.16 7.68
CA ALA A 251 -4.84 -28.02 6.51
C ALA A 251 -3.81 -29.15 6.73
N ALA A 252 -3.66 -30.05 5.77
CA ALA A 252 -2.72 -31.15 5.83
C ALA A 252 -1.24 -30.71 5.81
N LYS A 253 -0.97 -29.57 5.18
CA LYS A 253 0.36 -28.93 5.13
C LYS A 253 0.28 -27.51 5.66
N ARG A 254 1.43 -26.99 6.02
CA ARG A 254 1.61 -25.58 6.40
C ARG A 254 1.08 -24.66 5.30
N SER A 255 0.37 -23.61 5.69
CA SER A 255 -0.18 -22.65 4.73
C SER A 255 0.90 -21.70 4.21
N GLN A 256 0.71 -21.18 3.01
CA GLN A 256 1.58 -20.13 2.45
C GLN A 256 1.57 -18.84 3.29
N ILE A 257 0.48 -18.60 4.03
CA ILE A 257 0.39 -17.45 4.94
C ILE A 257 1.38 -17.61 6.09
N GLU A 258 1.49 -18.81 6.68
CA GLU A 258 2.47 -19.08 7.73
C GLU A 258 3.91 -18.98 7.22
N GLU A 259 4.19 -19.46 6.01
CA GLU A 259 5.50 -19.31 5.37
C GLU A 259 5.86 -17.83 5.16
N TYR A 260 4.89 -17.03 4.70
CA TYR A 260 5.05 -15.59 4.53
C TYR A 260 5.36 -14.90 5.86
N LEU A 261 4.58 -15.19 6.91
CA LEU A 261 4.75 -14.59 8.23
C LEU A 261 6.09 -14.96 8.87
N ASP A 262 6.57 -16.19 8.68
CA ASP A 262 7.89 -16.60 9.18
C ASP A 262 9.03 -15.89 8.46
N PHE A 263 8.88 -15.62 7.16
CA PHE A 263 9.91 -14.94 6.38
C PHE A 263 9.92 -13.43 6.62
N TYR A 264 8.74 -12.81 6.65
CA TYR A 264 8.61 -11.36 6.72
C TYR A 264 8.26 -10.82 8.10
N GLU A 265 7.97 -11.68 9.08
CA GLU A 265 7.46 -11.30 10.41
C GLU A 265 6.21 -10.38 10.37
N GLY A 266 5.34 -10.58 9.42
CA GLY A 266 4.09 -9.85 9.27
C GLY A 266 4.07 -8.78 8.18
#